data_c7aed15dc45d3a1ed159ba8afa2fa1c7
#
_entry.id   c7aed15dc45d3a1ed159ba8afa2fa1c7
#
_cell.length_a   1.000
_cell.length_b   1.000
_cell.length_c   1.000
_cell.angle_alpha   90.00
_cell.angle_beta   90.00
_cell.angle_gamma   90.00
#
_symmetry.space_group_name_H-M   'P 1'
#
loop_
_entity.id
_entity.type
_entity.pdbx_description
1 polymer ?
#
loop_
_entity_poly.entity_id
_entity_poly.type
_entity_poly.pdbx_seq_one_letter_code
_entity_poly.pdbx_strand_id
1 'polypeptide(L)'
;MTTELDRLRELLDADKAKLGIHIRKMNSPGTPVYRSLENVVPPGLILVASFAATMLVHFYLGAAILAAGCAWWLMRHLPQVKDGVFDRTAAMVLASEKQFDFWWSQGVLSLYAKLPDGSERAATRRQDWRAWVRDLPDGLETLPSGQMMQEQ
;
A
#
# COMPACT_ATOMS: atom_id res chain seq x y z
N MET A 1 -8.77 28.81 5.87
CA MET A 1 -7.41 28.56 5.36
C MET A 1 -7.29 27.08 5.03
N THR A 2 -7.13 26.76 3.77
CA THR A 2 -6.83 25.39 3.35
C THR A 2 -5.42 25.04 3.79
N THR A 3 -5.27 23.94 4.50
CA THR A 3 -3.96 23.46 4.93
C THR A 3 -3.24 22.81 3.75
N GLU A 4 -1.91 22.66 3.81
CA GLU A 4 -1.15 21.94 2.78
C GLU A 4 -1.65 20.50 2.64
N LEU A 5 -2.15 19.90 3.72
CA LEU A 5 -2.75 18.57 3.69
C LEU A 5 -4.08 18.57 2.92
N ASP A 6 -4.90 19.61 3.05
CA ASP A 6 -6.16 19.72 2.29
C ASP A 6 -5.87 19.88 0.79
N ARG A 7 -4.89 20.72 0.43
CA ARG A 7 -4.43 20.83 -0.95
C ARG A 7 -3.89 19.50 -1.49
N LEU A 8 -3.15 18.76 -0.68
CA LEU A 8 -2.66 17.43 -1.06
C LEU A 8 -3.83 16.47 -1.31
N ARG A 9 -4.85 16.46 -0.44
CA ARG A 9 -6.06 15.63 -0.65
C ARG A 9 -6.75 15.98 -1.98
N GLU A 10 -6.96 17.27 -2.26
CA GLU A 10 -7.54 17.72 -3.52
C GLU A 10 -6.74 17.23 -4.75
N LEU A 11 -5.39 17.27 -4.67
CA LEU A 11 -4.53 16.77 -5.74
C LEU A 11 -4.60 15.26 -5.90
N LEU A 12 -4.72 14.52 -4.81
CA LEU A 12 -4.88 13.06 -4.82
C LEU A 12 -6.26 12.67 -5.38
N ASP A 13 -7.32 13.35 -4.95
CA ASP A 13 -8.71 13.11 -5.42
C ASP A 13 -8.88 13.47 -6.90
N ALA A 14 -8.12 14.42 -7.39
CA ALA A 14 -8.10 14.82 -8.81
C ALA A 14 -7.15 13.97 -9.68
N ASP A 15 -6.52 12.92 -9.13
CA ASP A 15 -5.48 12.10 -9.79
C ASP A 15 -4.28 12.92 -10.33
N LYS A 16 -4.02 14.09 -9.77
CA LYS A 16 -2.90 14.97 -10.15
C LYS A 16 -1.63 14.70 -9.35
N ALA A 17 -1.77 14.03 -8.22
CA ALA A 17 -0.67 13.51 -7.42
C ALA A 17 -0.95 12.06 -7.02
N LYS A 18 0.08 11.32 -6.67
CA LYS A 18 -0.04 9.97 -6.13
C LYS A 18 0.71 9.86 -4.81
N LEU A 19 0.09 9.16 -3.87
CA LEU A 19 0.69 8.79 -2.60
C LEU A 19 1.30 7.40 -2.75
N GLY A 20 2.61 7.30 -2.57
CA GLY A 20 3.31 6.03 -2.44
C GLY A 20 3.36 5.62 -0.98
N ILE A 21 3.08 4.35 -0.70
CA ILE A 21 3.14 3.79 0.65
C ILE A 21 4.03 2.55 0.63
N HIS A 22 5.00 2.48 1.54
CA HIS A 22 5.87 1.33 1.68
C HIS A 22 5.11 0.19 2.39
N ILE A 23 4.38 -0.61 1.61
CA ILE A 23 3.45 -1.65 2.10
C ILE A 23 4.15 -2.62 3.05
N ARG A 24 5.37 -3.07 2.74
CA ARG A 24 6.10 -4.01 3.58
C ARG A 24 6.35 -3.49 5.00
N LYS A 25 6.64 -2.19 5.15
CA LYS A 25 6.79 -1.57 6.48
C LYS A 25 5.46 -1.49 7.21
N MET A 26 4.38 -1.16 6.50
CA MET A 26 3.05 -1.01 7.11
C MET A 26 2.36 -2.35 7.37
N ASN A 27 2.66 -3.38 6.61
CA ASN A 27 2.14 -4.74 6.85
C ASN A 27 3.05 -5.56 7.77
N SER A 28 3.66 -4.92 8.76
CA SER A 28 4.51 -5.58 9.76
C SER A 28 3.82 -5.62 11.13
N PRO A 29 4.03 -6.67 11.94
CA PRO A 29 3.52 -6.73 13.30
C PRO A 29 3.90 -5.48 14.10
N GLY A 30 2.93 -4.90 14.81
CA GLY A 30 3.12 -3.67 15.60
C GLY A 30 2.72 -2.38 14.89
N THR A 31 2.40 -2.41 13.61
CA THR A 31 1.81 -1.24 12.94
C THR A 31 0.30 -1.18 13.12
N PRO A 32 -0.32 0.03 13.14
CA PRO A 32 -1.76 0.17 13.41
C PRO A 32 -2.65 -0.41 12.31
N VAL A 33 -2.13 -0.62 11.12
CA VAL A 33 -2.89 -1.15 9.96
C VAL A 33 -2.69 -2.65 9.74
N TYR A 34 -1.76 -3.28 10.48
CA TYR A 34 -1.50 -4.71 10.39
C TYR A 34 -2.66 -5.54 10.95
N ARG A 35 -3.07 -6.54 10.19
CA ARG A 35 -4.08 -7.52 10.62
C ARG A 35 -3.50 -8.93 10.54
N SER A 36 -3.29 -9.53 11.70
CA SER A 36 -2.74 -10.89 11.82
C SER A 36 -3.65 -11.93 11.14
N LEU A 37 -4.96 -11.76 11.23
CA LEU A 37 -5.92 -12.66 10.59
C LEU A 37 -5.77 -12.70 9.07
N GLU A 38 -5.50 -11.58 8.43
CA GLU A 38 -5.31 -11.49 6.97
C GLU A 38 -3.96 -12.10 6.53
N ASN A 39 -2.95 -12.05 7.37
CA ASN A 39 -1.58 -12.47 7.03
C ASN A 39 -1.23 -13.89 7.46
N VAL A 40 -1.80 -14.38 8.57
CA VAL A 40 -1.41 -15.65 9.20
C VAL A 40 -2.43 -16.76 8.94
N VAL A 41 -3.73 -16.45 9.00
CA VAL A 41 -4.78 -17.46 8.93
C VAL A 41 -4.82 -18.17 7.57
N PRO A 42 -4.81 -17.49 6.41
CA PRO A 42 -4.90 -18.18 5.13
C PRO A 42 -3.75 -19.16 4.86
N PRO A 43 -2.47 -18.76 5.01
CA PRO A 43 -1.37 -19.72 4.83
C PRO A 43 -1.40 -20.84 5.88
N GLY A 44 -1.81 -20.55 7.11
CA GLY A 44 -1.97 -21.55 8.16
C GLY A 44 -3.01 -22.61 7.81
N LEU A 45 -4.17 -22.19 7.29
CA LEU A 45 -5.23 -23.13 6.85
C LEU A 45 -4.78 -23.99 5.66
N ILE A 46 -4.06 -23.42 4.70
CA ILE A 46 -3.51 -24.17 3.56
C ILE A 46 -2.56 -25.26 4.05
N LEU A 47 -1.66 -24.94 4.99
CA LEU A 47 -0.71 -25.90 5.55
C LEU A 47 -1.43 -27.02 6.32
N VAL A 48 -2.39 -26.69 7.18
CA VAL A 48 -3.16 -27.68 7.97
C VAL A 48 -3.96 -28.58 7.05
N ALA A 49 -4.66 -28.02 6.05
CA ALA A 49 -5.45 -28.80 5.09
C ALA A 49 -4.56 -29.74 4.24
N SER A 50 -3.41 -29.24 3.77
CA SER A 50 -2.43 -30.03 3.03
C SER A 50 -1.90 -31.21 3.87
N PHE A 51 -1.52 -30.92 5.13
CA PHE A 51 -1.00 -31.94 6.05
C PHE A 51 -2.07 -33.01 6.36
N ALA A 52 -3.30 -32.57 6.69
CA ALA A 52 -4.41 -33.49 6.96
C ALA A 52 -4.71 -34.40 5.76
N ALA A 53 -4.75 -33.82 4.55
CA ALA A 53 -4.95 -34.60 3.32
C ALA A 53 -3.83 -35.61 3.05
N THR A 54 -2.59 -35.24 3.34
CA THR A 54 -1.43 -36.15 3.24
C THR A 54 -1.56 -37.33 4.19
N MET A 55 -1.96 -37.10 5.45
CA MET A 55 -2.02 -38.13 6.50
C MET A 55 -3.26 -39.01 6.37
N LEU A 56 -4.42 -38.44 6.02
CA LEU A 56 -5.70 -39.17 6.04
C LEU A 56 -6.07 -39.78 4.70
N VAL A 57 -5.55 -39.26 3.58
CA VAL A 57 -5.94 -39.73 2.25
C VAL A 57 -4.73 -40.21 1.45
N HIS A 58 -3.91 -39.28 0.96
CA HIS A 58 -2.75 -39.63 0.13
C HIS A 58 -1.80 -38.43 -0.04
N PHE A 59 -0.50 -38.76 -0.13
CA PHE A 59 0.55 -37.75 -0.32
C PHE A 59 0.29 -36.81 -1.52
N TYR A 60 -0.10 -37.32 -2.67
CA TYR A 60 -0.36 -36.49 -3.85
C TYR A 60 -1.52 -35.51 -3.67
N LEU A 61 -2.55 -35.89 -2.91
CA LEU A 61 -3.65 -34.97 -2.60
C LEU A 61 -3.18 -33.82 -1.73
N GLY A 62 -2.39 -34.09 -0.71
CA GLY A 62 -1.79 -33.02 0.13
C GLY A 62 -0.90 -32.08 -0.68
N ALA A 63 -0.06 -32.63 -1.57
CA ALA A 63 0.78 -31.82 -2.45
C ALA A 63 -0.05 -30.95 -3.41
N ALA A 64 -1.14 -31.48 -3.97
CA ALA A 64 -2.04 -30.73 -4.84
C ALA A 64 -2.74 -29.59 -4.09
N ILE A 65 -3.22 -29.81 -2.86
CA ILE A 65 -3.83 -28.78 -2.01
C ILE A 65 -2.81 -27.70 -1.68
N LEU A 66 -1.57 -28.07 -1.33
CA LEU A 66 -0.51 -27.10 -1.05
C LEU A 66 -0.21 -26.23 -2.27
N ALA A 67 -0.01 -26.83 -3.44
CA ALA A 67 0.28 -26.12 -4.67
C ALA A 67 -0.85 -25.17 -5.07
N ALA A 68 -2.09 -25.65 -5.08
CA ALA A 68 -3.27 -24.85 -5.42
C ALA A 68 -3.51 -23.73 -4.40
N GLY A 69 -3.36 -24.04 -3.11
CA GLY A 69 -3.51 -23.07 -2.03
C GLY A 69 -2.44 -21.96 -2.09
N CYS A 70 -1.18 -22.31 -2.32
CA CYS A 70 -0.11 -21.33 -2.51
C CYS A 70 -0.35 -20.46 -3.75
N ALA A 71 -0.74 -21.04 -4.87
CA ALA A 71 -1.06 -20.30 -6.08
C ALA A 71 -2.22 -19.30 -5.82
N TRP A 72 -3.32 -19.75 -5.21
CA TRP A 72 -4.43 -18.88 -4.84
C TRP A 72 -4.00 -17.76 -3.90
N TRP A 73 -3.21 -18.07 -2.87
CA TRP A 73 -2.72 -17.09 -1.90
C TRP A 73 -1.87 -16.01 -2.57
N LEU A 74 -0.91 -16.39 -3.42
CA LEU A 74 -0.03 -15.47 -4.11
C LEU A 74 -0.75 -14.61 -5.15
N MET A 75 -1.65 -15.22 -5.93
CA MET A 75 -2.27 -14.56 -7.08
C MET A 75 -3.52 -13.76 -6.73
N ARG A 76 -4.22 -14.11 -5.67
CA ARG A 76 -5.49 -13.52 -5.31
C ARG A 76 -5.49 -12.85 -3.93
N HIS A 77 -5.08 -13.57 -2.92
CA HIS A 77 -5.18 -13.07 -1.54
C HIS A 77 -4.13 -11.99 -1.22
N LEU A 78 -2.88 -12.22 -1.59
CA LEU A 78 -1.79 -11.29 -1.27
C LEU A 78 -1.97 -9.89 -1.92
N PRO A 79 -2.39 -9.74 -3.18
CA PRO A 79 -2.74 -8.44 -3.74
C PRO A 79 -3.85 -7.73 -2.96
N GLN A 80 -4.92 -8.44 -2.59
CA GLN A 80 -6.04 -7.87 -1.80
C GLN A 80 -5.57 -7.37 -0.43
N VAL A 81 -4.67 -8.10 0.24
CA VAL A 81 -4.07 -7.67 1.51
C VAL A 81 -3.25 -6.40 1.31
N LYS A 82 -2.44 -6.33 0.25
CA LYS A 82 -1.65 -5.13 -0.07
C LYS A 82 -2.54 -3.91 -0.32
N ASP A 83 -3.60 -4.06 -1.11
CA ASP A 83 -4.56 -2.99 -1.39
C ASP A 83 -5.26 -2.55 -0.10
N GLY A 84 -5.70 -3.49 0.74
CA GLY A 84 -6.30 -3.18 2.03
C GLY A 84 -5.35 -2.47 3.01
N VAL A 85 -4.07 -2.82 3.02
CA VAL A 85 -3.04 -2.11 3.81
C VAL A 85 -2.84 -0.70 3.26
N PHE A 86 -2.80 -0.54 1.93
CA PHE A 86 -2.67 0.76 1.29
C PHE A 86 -3.85 1.67 1.68
N ASP A 87 -5.08 1.22 1.50
CA ASP A 87 -6.28 2.01 1.78
C ASP A 87 -6.36 2.43 3.26
N ARG A 88 -6.09 1.51 4.18
CA ARG A 88 -6.07 1.80 5.62
C ARG A 88 -4.98 2.79 6.00
N THR A 89 -3.79 2.65 5.41
CA THR A 89 -2.69 3.58 5.66
C THR A 89 -3.01 4.95 5.09
N ALA A 90 -3.47 5.04 3.85
CA ALA A 90 -3.85 6.30 3.22
C ALA A 90 -4.93 7.03 4.04
N ALA A 91 -5.99 6.33 4.44
CA ALA A 91 -7.04 6.91 5.29
C ALA A 91 -6.49 7.43 6.62
N MET A 92 -5.59 6.70 7.28
CA MET A 92 -4.99 7.08 8.55
C MET A 92 -4.08 8.32 8.40
N VAL A 93 -3.18 8.31 7.43
CA VAL A 93 -2.19 9.40 7.29
C VAL A 93 -2.82 10.68 6.76
N LEU A 94 -3.82 10.57 5.90
CA LEU A 94 -4.54 11.72 5.38
C LEU A 94 -5.55 12.30 6.39
N ALA A 95 -5.88 11.61 7.46
CA ALA A 95 -6.81 12.11 8.47
C ALA A 95 -6.24 13.27 9.30
N SER A 96 -4.92 13.36 9.47
CA SER A 96 -4.26 14.36 10.32
C SER A 96 -2.84 14.67 9.86
N GLU A 97 -2.46 15.96 9.83
CA GLU A 97 -1.09 16.38 9.54
C GLU A 97 -0.05 15.74 10.47
N LYS A 98 -0.40 15.57 11.75
CA LYS A 98 0.48 14.93 12.74
C LYS A 98 0.78 13.47 12.38
N GLN A 99 -0.21 12.74 11.91
CA GLN A 99 -0.03 11.36 11.43
C GLN A 99 0.80 11.35 10.14
N PHE A 100 0.50 12.26 9.23
CA PHE A 100 1.25 12.38 7.98
C PHE A 100 2.73 12.67 8.24
N ASP A 101 3.05 13.66 9.10
CA ASP A 101 4.41 14.02 9.48
C ASP A 101 5.16 12.85 10.13
N PHE A 102 4.51 12.15 11.04
CA PHE A 102 5.11 11.00 11.71
C PHE A 102 5.51 9.92 10.70
N TRP A 103 4.60 9.48 9.85
CA TRP A 103 4.88 8.42 8.87
C TRP A 103 5.77 8.87 7.72
N TRP A 104 5.74 10.17 7.39
CA TRP A 104 6.70 10.78 6.47
C TRP A 104 8.12 10.68 7.00
N SER A 105 8.35 11.05 8.24
CA SER A 105 9.66 10.98 8.89
C SER A 105 10.19 9.54 9.00
N GLN A 106 9.31 8.56 9.13
CA GLN A 106 9.66 7.13 9.12
C GLN A 106 10.01 6.59 7.72
N GLY A 107 9.85 7.40 6.69
CA GLY A 107 10.11 6.98 5.31
C GLY A 107 9.15 5.89 4.81
N VAL A 108 7.91 5.95 5.27
CA VAL A 108 6.82 5.07 4.83
C VAL A 108 6.09 5.66 3.65
N LEU A 109 6.07 7.00 3.56
CA LEU A 109 5.34 7.75 2.56
C LEU A 109 6.27 8.33 1.51
N SER A 110 5.78 8.43 0.28
CA SER A 110 6.36 9.19 -0.82
C SER A 110 5.25 9.90 -1.59
N LEU A 111 5.58 10.99 -2.26
CA LEU A 111 4.66 11.73 -3.11
C LEU A 111 5.20 11.79 -4.52
N TYR A 112 4.30 11.76 -5.48
CA TYR A 112 4.60 11.76 -6.89
C TYR A 112 3.60 12.62 -7.66
N ALA A 113 4.09 13.44 -8.58
CA ALA A 113 3.25 14.22 -9.49
C ALA A 113 3.93 14.34 -10.86
N LYS A 114 3.13 14.46 -11.91
CA LYS A 114 3.58 14.71 -13.26
C LYS A 114 3.30 16.16 -13.64
N LEU A 115 4.35 16.87 -14.01
CA LEU A 115 4.26 18.28 -14.40
C LEU A 115 3.72 18.42 -15.83
N PRO A 116 3.23 19.64 -16.22
CA PRO A 116 2.69 19.89 -17.55
C PRO A 116 3.71 19.74 -18.69
N ASP A 117 5.00 19.80 -18.39
CA ASP A 117 6.10 19.57 -19.33
C ASP A 117 6.43 18.07 -19.53
N GLY A 118 5.66 17.17 -18.88
CA GLY A 118 5.85 15.73 -18.92
C GLY A 118 6.93 15.21 -17.97
N SER A 119 7.63 16.10 -17.26
CA SER A 119 8.61 15.69 -16.23
C SER A 119 7.91 15.19 -14.98
N GLU A 120 8.61 14.33 -14.22
CA GLU A 120 8.10 13.73 -13.01
C GLU A 120 8.77 14.35 -11.79
N ARG A 121 7.98 14.69 -10.78
CA ARG A 121 8.48 15.22 -9.52
C ARG A 121 8.05 14.33 -8.37
N ALA A 122 9.04 13.77 -7.68
CA ALA A 122 8.82 12.92 -6.52
C ALA A 122 9.37 13.57 -5.26
N ALA A 123 8.76 13.30 -4.11
CA ALA A 123 9.24 13.69 -2.80
C ALA A 123 9.27 12.49 -1.85
N THR A 124 10.33 12.41 -1.06
CA THR A 124 10.56 11.38 -0.05
C THR A 124 10.89 12.03 1.30
N ARG A 125 11.08 11.22 2.34
CA ARG A 125 11.41 11.69 3.71
C ARG A 125 12.55 12.70 3.81
N ARG A 126 13.40 12.81 2.78
CA ARG A 126 14.53 13.76 2.75
C ARG A 126 14.11 15.19 2.39
N GLN A 127 12.88 15.36 1.92
CA GLN A 127 12.32 16.62 1.46
C GLN A 127 11.15 17.02 2.35
N ASP A 128 10.91 18.32 2.45
CA ASP A 128 9.71 18.85 3.12
C ASP A 128 8.50 18.67 2.18
N TRP A 129 7.57 17.82 2.55
CA TRP A 129 6.38 17.56 1.77
C TRP A 129 5.46 18.77 1.64
N ARG A 130 5.45 19.68 2.67
CA ARG A 130 4.68 20.92 2.62
C ARG A 130 5.21 21.87 1.58
N ALA A 131 6.53 22.04 1.55
CA ALA A 131 7.19 22.84 0.51
C ALA A 131 6.94 22.23 -0.86
N TRP A 132 7.03 20.91 -0.99
CA TRP A 132 6.76 20.22 -2.24
C TRP A 132 5.33 20.47 -2.74
N VAL A 133 4.31 20.38 -1.88
CA VAL A 133 2.90 20.65 -2.24
C VAL A 133 2.69 22.10 -2.65
N ARG A 134 3.32 23.05 -1.95
CA ARG A 134 3.21 24.49 -2.27
C ARG A 134 3.84 24.83 -3.63
N ASP A 135 4.95 24.19 -3.95
CA ASP A 135 5.72 24.45 -5.17
C ASP A 135 5.14 23.75 -6.41
N LEU A 136 4.07 22.96 -6.27
CA LEU A 136 3.41 22.33 -7.40
C LEU A 136 2.60 23.36 -8.21
N PRO A 137 2.77 23.40 -9.55
CA PRO A 137 1.97 24.27 -10.40
C PRO A 137 0.50 23.82 -10.45
N ASP A 138 -0.41 24.75 -10.71
CA ASP A 138 -1.84 24.47 -10.76
C ASP A 138 -2.27 23.63 -12.00
N GLY A 139 -1.43 23.55 -13.02
CA GLY A 139 -1.69 22.86 -14.30
C GLY A 139 -1.17 21.43 -14.39
N LEU A 140 -1.17 20.66 -13.30
CA LEU A 140 -0.68 19.27 -13.30
C LEU A 140 -1.47 18.36 -14.25
N GLU A 141 -0.79 17.46 -14.94
CA GLU A 141 -1.41 16.40 -15.72
C GLU A 141 -2.09 15.36 -14.82
N THR A 142 -3.24 14.85 -15.26
CA THR A 142 -3.93 13.74 -14.60
C THR A 142 -3.13 12.45 -14.82
N LEU A 143 -2.83 11.75 -13.75
CA LEU A 143 -2.12 10.48 -13.81
C LEU A 143 -3.09 9.34 -14.16
N PRO A 144 -2.70 8.35 -14.98
CA PRO A 144 -3.57 7.24 -15.31
C PRO A 144 -3.95 6.46 -14.05
N SER A 145 -5.25 6.26 -13.86
CA SER A 145 -5.82 5.43 -12.80
C SER A 145 -5.30 4.01 -12.96
N GLY A 146 -4.56 3.48 -11.99
CA GLY A 146 -4.14 2.07 -11.99
C GLY A 146 -2.68 1.77 -11.69
N GLN A 147 -1.80 2.76 -11.63
CA GLN A 147 -0.45 2.55 -11.12
C GLN A 147 -0.34 3.09 -9.70
N MET A 148 -0.85 2.32 -8.73
CA MET A 148 -0.37 2.46 -7.37
C MET A 148 1.11 2.08 -7.37
N MET A 149 2.00 3.04 -7.16
CA MET A 149 3.42 2.74 -6.97
C MET A 149 3.57 2.03 -5.63
N GLN A 150 3.44 0.71 -5.68
CA GLN A 150 3.86 -0.15 -4.59
C GLN A 150 5.38 -0.23 -4.65
N GLU A 151 6.06 0.57 -3.86
CA GLU A 151 7.48 0.33 -3.59
C GLU A 151 7.60 -1.01 -2.87
N GLN A 152 8.25 -1.95 -3.53
CA GLN A 152 8.57 -3.28 -3.00
C GLN A 152 9.65 -3.22 -1.94
#